data_cd456a0bd5beab1ded28a8c4b4f4c399
#
_entry.id   cd456a0bd5beab1ded28a8c4b4f4c399
#
_cell.length_a   1.000
_cell.length_b   1.000
_cell.length_c   1.000
_cell.angle_alpha   90.00
_cell.angle_beta   90.00
_cell.angle_gamma   90.00
#
_symmetry.space_group_name_H-M   'P 1'
#
loop_
_entity.id
_entity.type
_entity.pdbx_description
1 polymer ?
#
loop_
_entity_poly.entity_id
_entity_poly.type
_entity_poly.pdbx_seq_one_letter_code
_entity_poly.pdbx_strand_id
1 'polypeptide(L)'
;MKKLLLIILISVFSINSYSQRVYKKPEFVKNWSKPTKHPDHIVLNFSEDPSTTISVTWRTSKEVKVGYGEIAIADPNPAFISNANTIKAVTTTLNLESVVGVVDRKNPKKTTFNNLNHNYHSVTFKNLDPNTMYGYRVGDGKIWSEWIQFRTAKTDGEPFSFLYVGDAQNYVLELWSRLIREGYKKAPDASFIIHAGDLINDAHEEHQWHEWFMAGGWIHRSLPSFSVPGNHEYNPQVQEDIDKRIKRLSVQWNKQFTLPSNGVKGIEETNYFIDYQGVRFVALNSNIMIKEQADWLESVLKDNPNKWTIATYHHPVFSASRGRDNEELRSLWKPLFDKYKVDLALQGHDHTYTRGRVEPYEKNLLDGENMQDITGTVYVVSVSGGKMYKVKPGWEDYGALRDKVGESKQLFQVISIDGDKLSYKSYTATGELFDAFDLVKNKNGSNSFVERKNEAL
;
A
#
# COMPACT_ATOMS: atom_id res chain seq x y z
N MET A 1 53.46 -43.90 -33.40
CA MET A 1 53.11 -42.44 -33.38
C MET A 1 51.58 -42.32 -33.25
N LYS A 2 51.09 -42.18 -32.04
CA LYS A 2 49.66 -41.96 -31.76
C LYS A 2 49.43 -40.47 -31.53
N LYS A 3 48.64 -39.82 -32.38
CA LYS A 3 48.24 -38.43 -32.18
C LYS A 3 47.09 -38.38 -31.20
N LEU A 4 47.32 -37.73 -30.05
CA LEU A 4 46.31 -37.45 -29.03
C LEU A 4 45.53 -36.23 -29.47
N LEU A 5 44.24 -36.39 -29.75
CA LEU A 5 43.34 -35.29 -30.05
C LEU A 5 42.78 -34.77 -28.73
N LEU A 6 43.19 -33.57 -28.34
CA LEU A 6 42.67 -32.87 -27.19
C LEU A 6 41.39 -32.14 -27.54
N ILE A 7 40.23 -32.65 -27.11
CA ILE A 7 38.94 -31.98 -27.27
C ILE A 7 38.78 -31.05 -26.08
N ILE A 8 38.92 -29.74 -26.31
CA ILE A 8 38.59 -28.71 -25.33
C ILE A 8 37.09 -28.50 -25.35
N LEU A 9 36.41 -28.98 -24.31
CA LEU A 9 34.99 -28.70 -24.08
C LEU A 9 34.88 -27.27 -23.52
N ILE A 10 34.53 -26.30 -24.38
CA ILE A 10 34.17 -24.95 -23.94
C ILE A 10 32.73 -25.04 -23.44
N SER A 11 32.56 -25.16 -22.14
CA SER A 11 31.27 -24.95 -21.47
C SER A 11 30.92 -23.46 -21.53
N VAL A 12 30.10 -23.08 -22.50
CA VAL A 12 29.49 -21.76 -22.55
C VAL A 12 28.48 -21.68 -21.36
N PHE A 13 28.93 -21.16 -20.22
CA PHE A 13 28.02 -20.67 -19.22
C PHE A 13 27.29 -19.45 -19.79
N SER A 14 26.09 -19.65 -20.29
CA SER A 14 25.16 -18.56 -20.53
C SER A 14 24.78 -17.94 -19.19
N ILE A 15 25.52 -16.91 -18.81
CA ILE A 15 25.10 -16.00 -17.76
C ILE A 15 23.85 -15.33 -18.30
N ASN A 16 22.68 -15.82 -17.92
CA ASN A 16 21.43 -15.10 -18.08
C ASN A 16 21.50 -13.87 -17.16
N SER A 17 22.22 -12.83 -17.61
CA SER A 17 22.02 -11.51 -17.11
C SER A 17 20.60 -11.11 -17.52
N TYR A 18 19.66 -11.15 -16.59
CA TYR A 18 18.42 -10.40 -16.72
C TYR A 18 18.81 -8.91 -16.72
N SER A 19 19.30 -8.43 -17.84
CA SER A 19 19.35 -7.00 -18.11
C SER A 19 17.89 -6.54 -18.06
N GLN A 20 17.57 -5.68 -17.12
CA GLN A 20 16.31 -4.95 -17.16
C GLN A 20 16.22 -4.34 -18.56
N ARG A 21 15.37 -4.88 -19.40
CA ARG A 21 15.08 -4.24 -20.69
C ARG A 21 14.54 -2.86 -20.34
N VAL A 22 15.28 -1.83 -20.68
CA VAL A 22 14.77 -0.45 -20.64
C VAL A 22 13.60 -0.41 -21.59
N TYR A 23 12.40 -0.56 -21.06
CA TYR A 23 11.18 -0.55 -21.83
C TYR A 23 10.97 0.89 -22.34
N LYS A 24 11.29 1.12 -23.61
CA LYS A 24 10.91 2.36 -24.29
C LYS A 24 9.40 2.32 -24.50
N LYS A 25 8.66 3.06 -23.70
CA LYS A 25 7.21 3.12 -23.85
C LYS A 25 6.85 3.70 -25.22
N PRO A 26 5.97 3.06 -25.97
CA PRO A 26 5.49 3.59 -27.24
C PRO A 26 4.84 4.95 -27.07
N GLU A 27 4.89 5.79 -28.10
CA GLU A 27 4.22 7.10 -28.14
C GLU A 27 2.72 7.01 -27.76
N PHE A 28 2.09 5.91 -28.10
CA PHE A 28 0.72 5.57 -27.71
C PHE A 28 0.49 5.69 -26.20
N VAL A 29 1.39 5.21 -25.34
CA VAL A 29 1.22 5.23 -23.88
C VAL A 29 1.16 6.66 -23.34
N LYS A 30 1.94 7.57 -23.90
CA LYS A 30 1.92 8.98 -23.52
C LYS A 30 0.59 9.65 -23.86
N ASN A 31 -0.01 9.30 -25.00
CA ASN A 31 -1.30 9.82 -25.39
C ASN A 31 -2.45 9.20 -24.59
N TRP A 32 -2.36 7.92 -24.28
CA TRP A 32 -3.33 7.18 -23.49
C TRP A 32 -3.47 7.72 -22.05
N SER A 33 -2.38 8.19 -21.45
CA SER A 33 -2.40 8.74 -20.08
C SER A 33 -2.93 10.17 -19.99
N LYS A 34 -3.23 10.84 -21.11
CA LYS A 34 -3.74 12.21 -21.10
C LYS A 34 -5.17 12.26 -20.52
N PRO A 35 -5.42 13.17 -19.57
CA PRO A 35 -6.74 13.34 -19.00
C PRO A 35 -7.73 13.84 -20.04
N THR A 36 -8.98 13.39 -19.97
CA THR A 36 -10.09 13.82 -20.80
C THR A 36 -11.15 14.53 -19.95
N LYS A 37 -12.30 14.89 -20.53
CA LYS A 37 -13.46 15.37 -19.74
C LYS A 37 -14.14 14.25 -18.97
N HIS A 38 -13.95 12.99 -19.40
CA HIS A 38 -14.45 11.82 -18.67
C HIS A 38 -13.61 11.60 -17.42
N PRO A 39 -14.22 11.39 -16.24
CA PRO A 39 -13.51 11.10 -15.01
C PRO A 39 -12.62 9.86 -15.13
N ASP A 40 -11.35 9.99 -14.74
CA ASP A 40 -10.42 8.88 -14.58
C ASP A 40 -9.68 8.98 -13.24
N HIS A 41 -8.74 8.07 -12.94
CA HIS A 41 -8.04 8.01 -11.64
C HIS A 41 -9.00 8.04 -10.45
N ILE A 42 -10.17 7.42 -10.59
CA ILE A 42 -11.15 7.38 -9.49
C ILE A 42 -10.66 6.45 -8.40
N VAL A 43 -10.59 6.95 -7.17
CA VAL A 43 -10.16 6.18 -6.00
C VAL A 43 -11.01 6.53 -4.78
N LEU A 44 -11.39 5.50 -4.02
CA LEU A 44 -11.99 5.63 -2.71
C LEU A 44 -10.90 5.74 -1.64
N ASN A 45 -11.10 6.62 -0.66
CA ASN A 45 -10.23 6.77 0.49
C ASN A 45 -11.03 6.93 1.78
N PHE A 46 -10.49 6.44 2.88
CA PHE A 46 -10.92 6.87 4.21
C PHE A 46 -10.26 8.22 4.53
N SER A 47 -11.05 9.22 4.88
CA SER A 47 -10.54 10.52 5.34
C SER A 47 -10.96 10.89 6.76
N GLU A 48 -12.05 10.29 7.23
CA GLU A 48 -12.63 10.47 8.56
C GLU A 48 -13.13 9.10 9.06
N ASP A 49 -14.19 9.07 9.86
CA ASP A 49 -14.80 7.84 10.37
C ASP A 49 -15.33 6.94 9.22
N PRO A 50 -14.80 5.71 9.04
CA PRO A 50 -15.20 4.82 7.95
C PRO A 50 -16.65 4.33 8.03
N SER A 51 -17.31 4.45 9.18
CA SER A 51 -18.70 4.02 9.34
C SER A 51 -19.70 5.04 8.81
N THR A 52 -19.31 6.32 8.74
CA THR A 52 -20.21 7.43 8.41
C THR A 52 -19.72 8.33 7.29
N THR A 53 -18.49 8.08 6.79
CA THR A 53 -17.88 8.92 5.75
C THR A 53 -17.10 8.09 4.72
N ILE A 54 -16.99 8.63 3.51
CA ILE A 54 -16.08 8.15 2.47
C ILE A 54 -15.65 9.30 1.57
N SER A 55 -14.40 9.31 1.15
CA SER A 55 -13.87 10.29 0.20
C SER A 55 -13.62 9.64 -1.16
N VAL A 56 -13.91 10.38 -2.22
CA VAL A 56 -13.66 10.00 -3.60
C VAL A 56 -12.85 11.09 -4.27
N THR A 57 -11.75 10.70 -4.90
CA THR A 57 -10.93 11.60 -5.71
C THR A 57 -10.89 11.09 -7.15
N TRP A 58 -10.87 12.02 -8.12
CA TRP A 58 -10.74 11.69 -9.54
C TRP A 58 -10.04 12.80 -10.31
N ARG A 59 -9.59 12.47 -11.51
CA ARG A 59 -8.92 13.38 -12.42
C ARG A 59 -9.79 13.67 -13.64
N THR A 60 -9.66 14.89 -14.19
CA THR A 60 -10.19 15.29 -15.50
C THR A 60 -9.22 16.23 -16.21
N SER A 61 -9.48 16.52 -17.49
CA SER A 61 -8.80 17.60 -18.18
C SER A 61 -9.10 18.96 -17.53
N LYS A 62 -8.21 19.94 -17.71
CA LYS A 62 -8.37 21.31 -17.19
C LYS A 62 -9.62 22.05 -17.65
N GLU A 63 -10.32 21.52 -18.65
CA GLU A 63 -11.56 22.08 -19.15
C GLU A 63 -12.74 21.90 -18.19
N VAL A 64 -12.71 20.86 -17.38
CA VAL A 64 -13.73 20.59 -16.35
C VAL A 64 -13.40 21.40 -15.10
N LYS A 65 -14.04 22.55 -14.96
CA LYS A 65 -13.76 23.52 -13.87
C LYS A 65 -14.46 23.17 -12.56
N VAL A 66 -15.53 22.39 -12.62
CA VAL A 66 -16.36 22.04 -11.47
C VAL A 66 -16.66 20.55 -11.54
N GLY A 67 -16.37 19.83 -10.46
CA GLY A 67 -16.72 18.44 -10.30
C GLY A 67 -17.91 18.27 -9.34
N TYR A 68 -18.61 17.14 -9.47
CA TYR A 68 -19.70 16.72 -8.60
C TYR A 68 -19.59 15.22 -8.31
N GLY A 69 -19.96 14.83 -7.10
CA GLY A 69 -20.24 13.45 -6.74
C GLY A 69 -21.73 13.26 -6.48
N GLU A 70 -22.28 12.17 -6.92
CA GLU A 70 -23.62 11.72 -6.56
C GLU A 70 -23.53 10.45 -5.73
N ILE A 71 -24.43 10.32 -4.74
CA ILE A 71 -24.50 9.16 -3.84
C ILE A 71 -25.95 8.86 -3.47
N ALA A 72 -26.29 7.57 -3.44
CA ALA A 72 -27.57 7.07 -2.92
C ALA A 72 -27.34 5.72 -2.22
N ILE A 73 -28.27 5.33 -1.34
CA ILE A 73 -28.33 3.94 -0.87
C ILE A 73 -28.57 3.03 -2.07
N ALA A 74 -27.72 2.01 -2.23
CA ALA A 74 -27.84 1.07 -3.33
C ALA A 74 -29.08 0.16 -3.15
N ASP A 75 -29.84 0.00 -4.20
CA ASP A 75 -31.04 -0.83 -4.24
C ASP A 75 -31.01 -1.70 -5.50
N PRO A 76 -31.53 -2.94 -5.48
CA PRO A 76 -31.66 -3.78 -6.68
C PRO A 76 -32.46 -3.13 -7.81
N ASN A 77 -33.39 -2.23 -7.48
CA ASN A 77 -34.12 -1.46 -8.48
C ASN A 77 -33.23 -0.34 -9.04
N PRO A 78 -32.95 -0.28 -10.35
CA PRO A 78 -32.13 0.77 -10.94
C PRO A 78 -32.70 2.18 -10.77
N ALA A 79 -33.94 2.32 -10.34
CA ALA A 79 -34.54 3.62 -10.02
C ALA A 79 -33.94 4.28 -8.75
N PHE A 80 -33.05 3.58 -7.99
CA PHE A 80 -32.35 4.16 -6.83
C PHE A 80 -31.62 5.46 -7.20
N ILE A 81 -31.18 5.61 -8.43
CA ILE A 81 -30.51 6.80 -8.94
C ILE A 81 -31.34 8.09 -8.80
N SER A 82 -32.66 7.99 -8.77
CA SER A 82 -33.55 9.16 -8.58
C SER A 82 -33.48 9.72 -7.15
N ASN A 83 -32.94 8.96 -6.20
CA ASN A 83 -32.76 9.36 -4.81
C ASN A 83 -31.34 9.86 -4.52
N ALA A 84 -30.52 10.05 -5.56
CA ALA A 84 -29.13 10.45 -5.38
C ALA A 84 -29.01 11.90 -4.93
N ASN A 85 -28.19 12.10 -3.91
CA ASN A 85 -27.76 13.42 -3.45
C ASN A 85 -26.53 13.85 -4.24
N THR A 86 -26.57 15.07 -4.81
CA THR A 86 -25.45 15.66 -5.55
C THR A 86 -24.65 16.59 -4.64
N ILE A 87 -23.36 16.37 -4.57
CA ILE A 87 -22.43 17.19 -3.77
C ILE A 87 -21.36 17.78 -4.69
N LYS A 88 -21.14 19.09 -4.58
CA LYS A 88 -20.09 19.77 -5.32
C LYS A 88 -18.71 19.39 -4.77
N ALA A 89 -17.80 19.00 -5.67
CA ALA A 89 -16.44 18.66 -5.32
C ALA A 89 -15.55 19.89 -5.11
N VAL A 90 -14.51 19.72 -4.31
CA VAL A 90 -13.35 20.60 -4.30
C VAL A 90 -12.54 20.30 -5.55
N THR A 91 -12.23 21.33 -6.35
CA THR A 91 -11.43 21.18 -7.57
C THR A 91 -10.08 21.86 -7.38
N THR A 92 -9.01 21.12 -7.59
CA THR A 92 -7.63 21.62 -7.52
C THR A 92 -6.95 21.45 -8.87
N THR A 93 -6.43 22.54 -9.41
CA THR A 93 -5.69 22.50 -10.67
C THR A 93 -4.21 22.22 -10.41
N LEU A 94 -3.67 21.22 -11.08
CA LEU A 94 -2.23 21.01 -11.23
C LEU A 94 -1.84 21.59 -12.59
N ASN A 95 -1.11 22.69 -12.56
CA ASN A 95 -0.66 23.41 -13.75
C ASN A 95 0.84 23.69 -13.64
N LEU A 96 1.64 22.68 -13.98
CA LEU A 96 3.09 22.76 -14.01
C LEU A 96 3.57 22.42 -15.42
N GLU A 97 4.43 23.28 -15.97
CA GLU A 97 5.06 22.98 -17.27
C GLU A 97 6.00 21.80 -17.16
N SER A 98 6.74 21.73 -16.07
CA SER A 98 7.63 20.61 -15.77
C SER A 98 8.06 20.58 -14.30
N VAL A 99 8.40 19.39 -13.82
CA VAL A 99 9.20 19.19 -12.62
C VAL A 99 10.47 18.44 -12.99
N VAL A 100 11.54 18.64 -12.23
CA VAL A 100 12.79 17.90 -12.42
C VAL A 100 12.84 16.69 -11.49
N GLY A 101 13.59 15.67 -11.89
CA GLY A 101 13.80 14.48 -11.08
C GLY A 101 15.09 13.76 -11.49
N VAL A 102 15.43 12.72 -10.77
CA VAL A 102 16.57 11.85 -11.05
C VAL A 102 16.06 10.41 -11.11
N VAL A 103 16.01 9.86 -12.32
CA VAL A 103 15.46 8.51 -12.57
C VAL A 103 16.46 7.41 -12.17
N ASP A 104 17.76 7.65 -12.31
CA ASP A 104 18.78 6.66 -11.97
C ASP A 104 19.77 7.23 -10.96
N ARG A 105 19.76 6.68 -9.74
CA ARG A 105 20.66 7.09 -8.65
C ARG A 105 22.12 6.68 -8.88
N LYS A 106 22.37 5.63 -9.67
CA LYS A 106 23.72 5.16 -9.98
C LYS A 106 24.35 5.92 -11.13
N ASN A 107 23.50 6.45 -12.02
CA ASN A 107 23.90 7.28 -13.13
C ASN A 107 22.89 8.44 -13.23
N PRO A 108 23.00 9.45 -12.35
CA PRO A 108 21.99 10.47 -12.18
C PRO A 108 21.87 11.31 -13.46
N LYS A 109 21.00 10.87 -14.35
CA LYS A 109 20.56 11.69 -15.49
C LYS A 109 19.40 12.53 -15.02
N LYS A 110 19.56 13.84 -15.13
CA LYS A 110 18.48 14.81 -14.92
C LYS A 110 17.35 14.48 -15.90
N THR A 111 16.17 14.21 -15.33
CA THR A 111 14.96 13.99 -16.10
C THR A 111 13.99 15.13 -15.82
N THR A 112 13.28 15.56 -16.84
CA THR A 112 12.20 16.53 -16.72
C THR A 112 10.89 15.81 -17.03
N PHE A 113 9.95 15.85 -16.07
CA PHE A 113 8.59 15.33 -16.22
C PHE A 113 7.69 16.49 -16.65
N ASN A 114 7.02 16.38 -17.78
CA ASN A 114 6.28 17.46 -18.44
C ASN A 114 4.77 17.19 -18.49
N ASN A 115 4.02 18.26 -18.78
CA ASN A 115 2.58 18.20 -19.08
C ASN A 115 1.68 17.86 -17.89
N LEU A 116 2.02 18.32 -16.69
CA LEU A 116 1.15 18.24 -15.52
C LEU A 116 0.14 19.39 -15.58
N ASN A 117 -0.90 19.25 -16.40
CA ASN A 117 -1.90 20.28 -16.66
C ASN A 117 -3.31 19.67 -16.71
N HIS A 118 -3.88 19.46 -15.55
CA HIS A 118 -5.19 18.85 -15.39
C HIS A 118 -5.81 19.21 -14.04
N ASN A 119 -7.07 18.86 -13.86
CA ASN A 119 -7.78 19.06 -12.61
C ASN A 119 -7.96 17.74 -11.86
N TYR A 120 -7.77 17.80 -10.55
CA TYR A 120 -8.24 16.81 -9.59
C TYR A 120 -9.47 17.34 -8.88
N HIS A 121 -10.38 16.44 -8.59
CA HIS A 121 -11.62 16.72 -7.87
C HIS A 121 -11.71 15.78 -6.68
N SER A 122 -12.20 16.28 -5.56
CA SER A 122 -12.40 15.50 -4.34
C SER A 122 -13.75 15.81 -3.73
N VAL A 123 -14.48 14.78 -3.31
CA VAL A 123 -15.71 14.90 -2.55
C VAL A 123 -15.65 13.95 -1.35
N THR A 124 -16.07 14.43 -0.19
CA THR A 124 -16.30 13.59 1.00
C THR A 124 -17.79 13.50 1.23
N PHE A 125 -18.33 12.30 1.10
CA PHE A 125 -19.70 11.98 1.50
C PHE A 125 -19.72 11.77 3.01
N LYS A 126 -20.63 12.48 3.71
CA LYS A 126 -20.74 12.48 5.17
C LYS A 126 -22.15 12.09 5.60
N ASN A 127 -22.31 11.79 6.88
CA ASN A 127 -23.58 11.38 7.49
C ASN A 127 -24.18 10.15 6.79
N LEU A 128 -23.32 9.22 6.44
CA LEU A 128 -23.72 7.94 5.88
C LEU A 128 -24.16 7.01 7.03
N ASP A 129 -25.06 6.10 6.73
CA ASP A 129 -25.47 5.06 7.66
C ASP A 129 -24.39 3.97 7.74
N PRO A 130 -24.03 3.48 8.94
CA PRO A 130 -23.11 2.36 9.10
C PRO A 130 -23.62 1.08 8.43
N ASN A 131 -22.72 0.18 8.05
CA ASN A 131 -23.00 -1.12 7.43
C ASN A 131 -23.96 -1.04 6.23
N THR A 132 -23.94 0.06 5.49
CA THR A 132 -24.89 0.32 4.40
C THR A 132 -24.20 0.30 3.05
N MET A 133 -24.80 -0.37 2.07
CA MET A 133 -24.31 -0.36 0.70
C MET A 133 -24.77 0.92 0.00
N TYR A 134 -23.82 1.70 -0.50
CA TYR A 134 -24.06 2.91 -1.29
C TYR A 134 -23.62 2.72 -2.73
N GLY A 135 -24.38 3.34 -3.64
CA GLY A 135 -23.94 3.60 -5.00
C GLY A 135 -23.50 5.04 -5.15
N TYR A 136 -22.38 5.28 -5.81
CA TYR A 136 -21.92 6.63 -6.14
C TYR A 136 -21.42 6.72 -7.58
N ARG A 137 -21.37 7.93 -8.11
CA ARG A 137 -20.67 8.29 -9.35
C ARG A 137 -20.08 9.69 -9.24
N VAL A 138 -19.10 9.99 -10.09
CA VAL A 138 -18.42 11.29 -10.13
C VAL A 138 -18.40 11.85 -11.55
N GLY A 139 -18.38 13.18 -11.67
CA GLY A 139 -18.42 13.81 -12.99
C GLY A 139 -18.47 15.32 -12.93
N ASP A 140 -18.93 15.96 -14.03
CA ASP A 140 -19.08 17.42 -14.17
C ASP A 140 -20.56 17.89 -14.21
N GLY A 141 -21.48 16.99 -13.93
CA GLY A 141 -22.92 17.23 -14.04
C GLY A 141 -23.50 16.86 -15.41
N LYS A 142 -22.65 16.59 -16.40
CA LYS A 142 -23.05 16.17 -17.77
C LYS A 142 -22.38 14.86 -18.17
N ILE A 143 -21.09 14.77 -17.94
CA ILE A 143 -20.28 13.57 -18.19
C ILE A 143 -20.01 12.93 -16.83
N TRP A 144 -20.46 11.70 -16.65
CA TRP A 144 -20.37 10.95 -15.42
C TRP A 144 -19.55 9.66 -15.60
N SER A 145 -18.97 9.17 -14.51
CA SER A 145 -18.49 7.79 -14.43
C SER A 145 -19.67 6.81 -14.40
N GLU A 146 -19.38 5.53 -14.42
CA GLU A 146 -20.32 4.49 -14.04
C GLU A 146 -20.80 4.66 -12.58
N TRP A 147 -21.92 4.04 -12.22
CA TRP A 147 -22.30 3.85 -10.82
C TRP A 147 -21.44 2.76 -10.20
N ILE A 148 -20.83 3.09 -9.06
CA ILE A 148 -19.88 2.24 -8.34
C ILE A 148 -20.44 2.00 -6.95
N GLN A 149 -20.24 0.81 -6.39
CA GLN A 149 -20.75 0.46 -5.08
C GLN A 149 -19.62 0.28 -4.06
N PHE A 150 -19.88 0.70 -2.83
CA PHE A 150 -19.06 0.43 -1.66
C PHE A 150 -19.96 0.25 -0.44
N ARG A 151 -19.41 -0.33 0.62
CA ARG A 151 -20.11 -0.48 1.91
C ARG A 151 -19.37 0.31 2.99
N THR A 152 -20.12 1.07 3.81
CA THR A 152 -19.60 1.70 5.02
C THR A 152 -19.24 0.66 6.07
N ALA A 153 -18.27 0.97 6.93
CA ALA A 153 -17.88 0.11 8.04
C ALA A 153 -19.06 -0.09 9.01
N LYS A 154 -19.02 -1.20 9.75
CA LYS A 154 -19.93 -1.44 10.88
C LYS A 154 -19.45 -0.65 12.08
N THR A 155 -20.35 -0.32 13.00
CA THR A 155 -19.99 0.33 14.27
C THR A 155 -19.45 -0.65 15.29
N ASP A 156 -19.85 -1.92 15.20
CA ASP A 156 -19.47 -2.98 16.13
C ASP A 156 -18.21 -3.69 15.61
N GLY A 157 -17.44 -4.33 16.51
CA GLY A 157 -16.25 -5.10 16.18
C GLY A 157 -16.54 -6.42 15.44
N GLU A 158 -17.36 -6.35 14.41
CA GLU A 158 -17.72 -7.48 13.54
C GLU A 158 -16.55 -7.96 12.69
N PRO A 159 -16.51 -9.25 12.32
CA PRO A 159 -15.45 -9.77 11.47
C PRO A 159 -15.34 -9.04 10.14
N PHE A 160 -14.11 -8.81 9.71
CA PHE A 160 -13.80 -8.23 8.40
C PHE A 160 -12.45 -8.72 7.88
N SER A 161 -12.19 -8.49 6.60
CA SER A 161 -10.90 -8.73 5.99
C SER A 161 -10.44 -7.55 5.15
N PHE A 162 -9.14 -7.47 4.91
CA PHE A 162 -8.55 -6.47 4.03
C PHE A 162 -7.38 -7.05 3.25
N LEU A 163 -7.04 -6.38 2.15
CA LEU A 163 -5.88 -6.71 1.34
C LEU A 163 -4.68 -5.88 1.78
N TYR A 164 -3.48 -6.47 1.74
CA TYR A 164 -2.23 -5.73 1.87
C TYR A 164 -1.33 -6.01 0.69
N VAL A 165 -0.77 -4.94 0.12
CA VAL A 165 0.19 -4.95 -0.99
C VAL A 165 1.26 -3.89 -0.76
N GLY A 166 2.49 -4.14 -1.18
CA GLY A 166 3.58 -3.17 -1.17
C GLY A 166 4.33 -3.19 -2.50
N ASP A 167 5.05 -2.10 -2.82
CA ASP A 167 5.97 -2.04 -3.95
C ASP A 167 5.35 -2.49 -5.29
N ALA A 168 4.27 -1.85 -5.70
CA ALA A 168 3.64 -2.12 -7.01
C ALA A 168 4.55 -1.73 -8.17
N GLN A 169 5.48 -0.83 -7.94
CA GLN A 169 6.40 -0.23 -8.90
C GLN A 169 7.11 -1.25 -9.81
N ASN A 170 7.49 -0.81 -11.00
CA ASN A 170 8.04 -1.52 -12.14
C ASN A 170 7.09 -2.53 -12.78
N TYR A 171 6.72 -2.26 -14.01
CA TYR A 171 5.76 -3.06 -14.79
C TYR A 171 4.38 -3.12 -14.11
N VAL A 172 3.90 -1.96 -13.65
CA VAL A 172 2.64 -1.87 -12.88
C VAL A 172 1.48 -2.41 -13.70
N LEU A 173 1.31 -1.92 -14.92
CA LEU A 173 0.22 -2.38 -15.78
C LEU A 173 0.39 -3.84 -16.20
N GLU A 174 1.61 -4.27 -16.52
CA GLU A 174 1.89 -5.59 -17.07
C GLU A 174 1.87 -6.70 -16.01
N LEU A 175 2.39 -6.43 -14.80
CA LEU A 175 2.61 -7.46 -13.79
C LEU A 175 1.79 -7.26 -12.52
N TRP A 176 1.69 -6.02 -12.01
CA TRP A 176 0.92 -5.79 -10.78
C TRP A 176 -0.58 -5.94 -11.01
N SER A 177 -1.07 -5.63 -12.22
CA SER A 177 -2.49 -5.77 -12.56
C SER A 177 -3.03 -7.20 -12.38
N ARG A 178 -2.24 -8.22 -12.71
CA ARG A 178 -2.64 -9.63 -12.49
C ARG A 178 -2.71 -9.99 -11.01
N LEU A 179 -1.80 -9.42 -10.22
CA LEU A 179 -1.71 -9.67 -8.79
C LEU A 179 -2.91 -9.09 -8.04
N ILE A 180 -3.24 -7.81 -8.26
CA ILE A 180 -4.34 -7.16 -7.55
C ILE A 180 -5.70 -7.78 -7.92
N ARG A 181 -5.86 -8.27 -9.15
CA ARG A 181 -7.06 -9.01 -9.58
C ARG A 181 -7.17 -10.38 -8.90
N GLU A 182 -6.06 -11.10 -8.74
CA GLU A 182 -6.04 -12.34 -7.99
C GLU A 182 -6.31 -12.09 -6.50
N GLY A 183 -5.78 -10.98 -5.94
CA GLY A 183 -6.08 -10.53 -4.59
C GLY A 183 -7.57 -10.31 -4.36
N TYR A 184 -8.22 -9.56 -5.25
CA TYR A 184 -9.66 -9.35 -5.19
C TYR A 184 -10.45 -10.67 -5.33
N LYS A 185 -10.03 -11.54 -6.24
CA LYS A 185 -10.67 -12.85 -6.42
C LYS A 185 -10.58 -13.74 -5.16
N LYS A 186 -9.47 -13.64 -4.41
CA LYS A 186 -9.29 -14.39 -3.14
C LYS A 186 -10.09 -13.81 -1.98
N ALA A 187 -10.30 -12.49 -1.98
CA ALA A 187 -11.03 -11.78 -0.94
C ALA A 187 -12.01 -10.76 -1.56
N PRO A 188 -13.07 -11.23 -2.21
CA PRO A 188 -14.04 -10.34 -2.88
C PRO A 188 -14.81 -9.45 -1.89
N ASP A 189 -14.89 -9.88 -0.63
CA ASP A 189 -15.53 -9.16 0.47
C ASP A 189 -14.54 -8.34 1.32
N ALA A 190 -13.31 -8.13 0.82
CA ALA A 190 -12.34 -7.29 1.50
C ALA A 190 -12.90 -5.87 1.68
N SER A 191 -12.72 -5.32 2.87
CA SER A 191 -13.26 -3.99 3.22
C SER A 191 -12.45 -2.84 2.64
N PHE A 192 -11.13 -3.02 2.47
CA PHE A 192 -10.20 -2.00 1.93
C PHE A 192 -8.86 -2.64 1.53
N ILE A 193 -7.96 -1.79 0.99
CA ILE A 193 -6.60 -2.21 0.59
C ILE A 193 -5.58 -1.33 1.29
N ILE A 194 -4.58 -1.94 1.94
CA ILE A 194 -3.37 -1.27 2.41
C ILE A 194 -2.31 -1.30 1.32
N HIS A 195 -1.77 -0.12 0.98
CA HIS A 195 -0.64 0.06 0.07
C HIS A 195 0.58 0.56 0.85
N ALA A 196 1.59 -0.28 1.04
CA ALA A 196 2.79 0.03 1.83
C ALA A 196 3.88 0.77 1.04
N GLY A 197 3.49 1.70 0.19
CA GLY A 197 4.38 2.58 -0.56
C GLY A 197 4.95 2.01 -1.85
N ASP A 198 5.70 2.84 -2.56
CA ASP A 198 6.27 2.57 -3.89
C ASP A 198 5.20 2.08 -4.89
N LEU A 199 4.12 2.86 -5.02
CA LEU A 199 3.02 2.59 -5.93
C LEU A 199 3.46 2.70 -7.39
N ILE A 200 4.37 3.65 -7.64
CA ILE A 200 4.98 3.96 -8.94
C ILE A 200 6.49 4.02 -8.81
N ASN A 201 7.21 4.13 -9.93
CA ASN A 201 8.68 4.18 -9.90
C ASN A 201 9.26 5.60 -9.87
N ASP A 202 8.57 6.57 -10.46
CA ASP A 202 9.04 7.95 -10.58
C ASP A 202 7.93 8.94 -10.18
N ALA A 203 8.13 9.63 -9.04
CA ALA A 203 7.14 10.42 -8.31
C ALA A 203 6.29 11.37 -9.17
N HIS A 204 6.88 11.98 -10.20
CA HIS A 204 6.24 13.02 -11.00
C HIS A 204 5.82 12.55 -12.40
N GLU A 205 5.94 11.24 -12.68
CA GLU A 205 5.66 10.69 -14.00
C GLU A 205 4.17 10.33 -14.13
N GLU A 206 3.40 11.20 -14.76
CA GLU A 206 1.94 11.08 -14.88
C GLU A 206 1.47 9.78 -15.52
N HIS A 207 2.20 9.25 -16.51
CA HIS A 207 1.79 8.01 -17.13
C HIS A 207 1.95 6.79 -16.20
N GLN A 208 2.88 6.82 -15.24
CA GLN A 208 3.03 5.74 -14.26
C GLN A 208 1.89 5.77 -13.24
N TRP A 209 1.46 6.95 -12.82
CA TRP A 209 0.23 7.11 -12.04
C TRP A 209 -0.98 6.57 -12.80
N HIS A 210 -1.10 6.90 -14.09
CA HIS A 210 -2.18 6.38 -14.93
C HIS A 210 -2.13 4.85 -15.01
N GLU A 211 -0.95 4.24 -15.14
CA GLU A 211 -0.80 2.78 -15.13
C GLU A 211 -1.26 2.17 -13.81
N TRP A 212 -0.96 2.79 -12.68
CA TRP A 212 -1.37 2.30 -11.38
C TRP A 212 -2.91 2.33 -11.24
N PHE A 213 -3.54 3.43 -11.60
CA PHE A 213 -4.99 3.53 -11.59
C PHE A 213 -5.66 2.55 -12.55
N MET A 214 -5.09 2.32 -13.73
CA MET A 214 -5.63 1.38 -14.71
C MET A 214 -5.40 -0.08 -14.31
N ALA A 215 -4.30 -0.39 -13.66
CA ALA A 215 -3.99 -1.74 -13.17
C ALA A 215 -4.97 -2.19 -12.09
N GLY A 216 -5.25 -1.32 -11.11
CA GLY A 216 -6.28 -1.56 -10.09
C GLY A 216 -7.71 -1.40 -10.62
N GLY A 217 -7.89 -0.49 -11.59
CA GLY A 217 -9.16 -0.29 -12.30
C GLY A 217 -10.35 -0.06 -11.38
N TRP A 218 -11.41 -0.83 -11.56
CA TRP A 218 -12.62 -0.74 -10.74
C TRP A 218 -12.41 -1.17 -9.27
N ILE A 219 -11.34 -1.90 -8.95
CA ILE A 219 -11.02 -2.28 -7.58
C ILE A 219 -10.74 -1.02 -6.74
N HIS A 220 -9.91 -0.08 -7.23
CA HIS A 220 -9.66 1.19 -6.55
C HIS A 220 -10.91 2.07 -6.37
N ARG A 221 -11.89 1.87 -7.23
CA ARG A 221 -13.16 2.61 -7.18
C ARG A 221 -14.14 2.01 -6.17
N SER A 222 -14.00 0.72 -5.84
CA SER A 222 -14.93 -0.03 -4.97
C SER A 222 -14.37 -0.34 -3.59
N LEU A 223 -13.05 -0.51 -3.46
CA LEU A 223 -12.37 -0.74 -2.19
C LEU A 223 -11.56 0.49 -1.78
N PRO A 224 -11.85 1.07 -0.61
CA PRO A 224 -11.07 2.19 -0.10
C PRO A 224 -9.58 1.87 -0.01
N SER A 225 -8.72 2.82 -0.38
CA SER A 225 -7.28 2.73 -0.28
C SER A 225 -6.79 3.35 1.02
N PHE A 226 -5.95 2.61 1.75
CA PHE A 226 -5.18 3.06 2.90
C PHE A 226 -3.71 3.05 2.50
N SER A 227 -3.17 4.21 2.11
CA SER A 227 -1.88 4.29 1.42
C SER A 227 -0.86 5.08 2.23
N VAL A 228 0.39 4.60 2.23
CA VAL A 228 1.56 5.36 2.69
C VAL A 228 2.52 5.58 1.53
N PRO A 229 3.27 6.69 1.48
CA PRO A 229 4.25 6.89 0.43
C PRO A 229 5.52 6.09 0.71
N GLY A 230 6.08 5.49 -0.33
CA GLY A 230 7.43 4.94 -0.34
C GLY A 230 8.46 5.97 -0.80
N ASN A 231 9.71 5.54 -0.96
CA ASN A 231 10.76 6.45 -1.40
C ASN A 231 10.68 6.81 -2.90
N HIS A 232 9.88 6.07 -3.66
CA HIS A 232 9.63 6.36 -5.06
C HIS A 232 8.52 7.39 -5.27
N GLU A 233 7.71 7.69 -4.26
CA GLU A 233 6.81 8.86 -4.22
C GLU A 233 7.53 10.16 -3.86
N TYR A 234 8.83 10.11 -3.53
CA TYR A 234 9.67 11.28 -3.21
C TYR A 234 10.75 11.48 -4.25
N ASN A 235 10.80 12.68 -4.84
CA ASN A 235 11.81 13.05 -5.83
C ASN A 235 12.09 14.56 -5.77
N PRO A 236 13.26 15.04 -6.22
CA PRO A 236 13.48 16.49 -6.44
C PRO A 236 12.41 17.09 -7.36
N GLN A 237 11.98 18.32 -7.07
CA GLN A 237 11.00 19.06 -7.90
C GLN A 237 11.63 20.16 -8.71
N VAL A 238 12.73 20.75 -8.22
CA VAL A 238 13.46 21.84 -8.87
C VAL A 238 14.97 21.55 -8.87
N GLN A 239 15.74 22.31 -9.67
CA GLN A 239 17.19 22.11 -9.75
C GLN A 239 17.88 22.25 -8.39
N GLU A 240 17.45 23.19 -7.56
CA GLU A 240 17.99 23.40 -6.21
C GLU A 240 17.83 22.17 -5.31
N ASP A 241 16.72 21.44 -5.45
CA ASP A 241 16.51 20.19 -4.71
C ASP A 241 17.54 19.12 -5.11
N ILE A 242 17.90 19.05 -6.40
CA ILE A 242 18.94 18.13 -6.86
C ILE A 242 20.29 18.51 -6.25
N ASP A 243 20.63 19.78 -6.31
CA ASP A 243 21.92 20.30 -5.83
C ASP A 243 22.06 20.10 -4.30
N LYS A 244 20.97 20.29 -3.57
CA LYS A 244 20.90 20.12 -2.10
C LYS A 244 20.50 18.70 -1.66
N ARG A 245 20.25 17.77 -2.58
CA ARG A 245 19.77 16.39 -2.31
C ARG A 245 18.46 16.34 -1.53
N ILE A 246 17.58 17.32 -1.74
CA ILE A 246 16.25 17.37 -1.14
C ILE A 246 15.30 16.52 -1.99
N LYS A 247 14.50 15.73 -1.31
CA LYS A 247 13.40 14.99 -1.91
C LYS A 247 12.07 15.53 -1.39
N ARG A 248 11.13 15.73 -2.28
CA ARG A 248 9.78 16.19 -1.96
C ARG A 248 8.76 15.16 -2.39
N LEU A 249 7.68 15.10 -1.66
CA LEU A 249 6.54 14.26 -2.02
C LEU A 249 6.04 14.60 -3.43
N SER A 250 5.60 13.60 -4.16
CA SER A 250 4.97 13.77 -5.48
C SER A 250 3.96 14.91 -5.49
N VAL A 251 4.05 15.77 -6.50
CA VAL A 251 3.10 16.90 -6.68
C VAL A 251 1.67 16.41 -6.91
N GLN A 252 1.49 15.12 -7.28
CA GLN A 252 0.19 14.50 -7.48
C GLN A 252 -0.41 13.91 -6.20
N TRP A 253 0.39 13.55 -5.18
CA TRP A 253 -0.08 12.75 -4.02
C TRP A 253 -1.32 13.34 -3.35
N ASN A 254 -1.20 14.51 -2.72
CA ASN A 254 -2.31 15.19 -2.02
C ASN A 254 -3.39 15.77 -2.96
N LYS A 255 -3.32 15.43 -4.25
CA LYS A 255 -4.33 15.82 -5.23
C LYS A 255 -5.18 14.64 -5.66
N GLN A 256 -4.59 13.47 -5.69
CA GLN A 256 -5.28 12.25 -6.11
C GLN A 256 -5.67 11.33 -4.95
N PHE A 257 -5.23 11.64 -3.73
CA PHE A 257 -5.70 10.99 -2.51
C PHE A 257 -6.32 12.01 -1.56
N THR A 258 -7.36 11.60 -0.84
CA THR A 258 -7.97 12.34 0.27
C THR A 258 -7.93 11.42 1.48
N LEU A 259 -6.83 11.45 2.19
CA LEU A 259 -6.54 10.61 3.36
C LEU A 259 -6.72 11.42 4.65
N PRO A 260 -6.74 10.80 5.85
CA PRO A 260 -6.84 11.54 7.09
C PRO A 260 -5.71 12.55 7.29
N SER A 261 -6.03 13.67 7.91
CA SER A 261 -5.08 14.75 8.26
C SER A 261 -4.82 14.84 9.77
N ASN A 262 -5.04 13.74 10.51
CA ASN A 262 -4.87 13.66 11.96
C ASN A 262 -3.46 13.28 12.42
N GLY A 263 -2.50 13.33 11.51
CA GLY A 263 -1.08 13.05 11.76
C GLY A 263 -0.26 14.28 12.13
N VAL A 264 1.04 14.18 11.95
CA VAL A 264 2.00 15.26 12.17
C VAL A 264 1.79 16.38 11.15
N LYS A 265 1.77 17.62 11.65
CA LYS A 265 1.61 18.80 10.81
C LYS A 265 2.76 18.94 9.79
N GLY A 266 2.41 19.17 8.54
CA GLY A 266 3.35 19.34 7.42
C GLY A 266 3.60 18.07 6.62
N ILE A 267 3.04 16.94 7.07
CA ILE A 267 3.03 15.66 6.35
C ILE A 267 1.64 15.02 6.35
N GLU A 268 0.61 15.87 6.32
CA GLU A 268 -0.79 15.47 6.24
C GLU A 268 -1.00 14.48 5.07
N GLU A 269 -1.97 13.58 5.21
CA GLU A 269 -2.30 12.56 4.21
C GLU A 269 -1.17 11.56 3.90
N THR A 270 -0.07 11.58 4.66
CA THR A 270 1.04 10.62 4.55
C THR A 270 1.40 9.98 5.90
N ASN A 271 0.97 10.62 7.00
CA ASN A 271 1.05 10.15 8.36
C ASN A 271 -0.32 10.38 9.02
N TYR A 272 -0.99 9.31 9.45
CA TYR A 272 -2.35 9.38 9.98
C TYR A 272 -2.75 8.05 10.65
N PHE A 273 -3.91 8.02 11.29
CA PHE A 273 -4.54 6.78 11.73
C PHE A 273 -6.04 6.76 11.41
N ILE A 274 -6.60 5.56 11.36
CA ILE A 274 -8.03 5.31 11.38
C ILE A 274 -8.35 4.21 12.38
N ASP A 275 -9.54 4.29 12.97
CA ASP A 275 -10.14 3.20 13.72
C ASP A 275 -11.19 2.51 12.83
N TYR A 276 -11.05 1.20 12.65
CA TYR A 276 -11.93 0.40 11.82
C TYR A 276 -12.35 -0.86 12.58
N GLN A 277 -13.61 -0.94 12.97
CA GLN A 277 -14.22 -2.12 13.62
C GLN A 277 -13.34 -2.76 14.73
N GLY A 278 -12.83 -1.95 15.66
CA GLY A 278 -12.03 -2.43 16.80
C GLY A 278 -10.54 -2.63 16.54
N VAL A 279 -10.05 -2.11 15.40
CA VAL A 279 -8.64 -2.10 15.02
C VAL A 279 -8.19 -0.67 14.78
N ARG A 280 -7.06 -0.26 15.38
CA ARG A 280 -6.35 0.97 14.99
C ARG A 280 -5.33 0.67 13.92
N PHE A 281 -5.53 1.27 12.75
CA PHE A 281 -4.56 1.28 11.65
C PHE A 281 -3.76 2.57 11.68
N VAL A 282 -2.44 2.45 11.79
CA VAL A 282 -1.51 3.58 11.86
C VAL A 282 -0.65 3.63 10.61
N ALA A 283 -0.75 4.72 9.86
CA ALA A 283 0.06 5.02 8.69
C ALA A 283 1.25 5.91 9.09
N LEU A 284 2.47 5.46 8.82
CA LEU A 284 3.70 6.22 9.10
C LEU A 284 4.45 6.54 7.80
N ASN A 285 4.96 7.75 7.71
CA ASN A 285 5.77 8.19 6.60
C ASN A 285 7.26 7.96 6.91
N SER A 286 7.79 6.85 6.47
CA SER A 286 9.19 6.48 6.73
C SER A 286 10.23 7.22 5.88
N ASN A 287 9.85 8.31 5.21
CA ASN A 287 10.76 9.11 4.39
C ASN A 287 11.28 10.37 5.09
N ILE A 288 10.47 10.99 5.94
CA ILE A 288 10.76 12.30 6.56
C ILE A 288 10.14 12.42 7.95
N MET A 289 10.63 13.34 8.77
CA MET A 289 10.09 13.70 10.09
C MET A 289 9.90 12.50 11.02
N ILE A 290 10.87 11.58 11.04
CA ILE A 290 10.78 10.31 11.78
C ILE A 290 10.63 10.55 13.28
N LYS A 291 11.33 11.54 13.81
CA LYS A 291 11.32 11.87 15.23
C LYS A 291 9.99 12.51 15.65
N GLU A 292 9.47 13.45 14.88
CA GLU A 292 8.19 14.11 15.14
C GLU A 292 7.04 13.09 15.07
N GLN A 293 7.15 12.12 14.15
CA GLN A 293 6.22 11.02 14.09
C GLN A 293 6.31 10.08 15.30
N ALA A 294 7.49 9.91 15.93
CA ALA A 294 7.61 9.10 17.13
C ALA A 294 6.82 9.70 18.29
N ASP A 295 6.91 11.02 18.50
CA ASP A 295 6.14 11.72 19.55
C ASP A 295 4.62 11.61 19.30
N TRP A 296 4.20 11.81 18.05
CA TRP A 296 2.80 11.64 17.65
C TRP A 296 2.34 10.18 17.82
N LEU A 297 3.15 9.22 17.37
CA LEU A 297 2.86 7.79 17.48
C LEU A 297 2.65 7.36 18.92
N GLU A 298 3.49 7.84 19.84
CA GLU A 298 3.32 7.55 21.28
C GLU A 298 1.96 8.01 21.78
N SER A 299 1.51 9.22 21.42
CA SER A 299 0.20 9.72 21.82
C SER A 299 -0.94 8.87 21.25
N VAL A 300 -0.86 8.52 19.97
CA VAL A 300 -1.87 7.71 19.28
C VAL A 300 -1.96 6.29 19.83
N LEU A 301 -0.83 5.68 20.18
CA LEU A 301 -0.80 4.33 20.75
C LEU A 301 -1.26 4.31 22.21
N LYS A 302 -0.93 5.34 23.00
CA LYS A 302 -1.32 5.47 24.41
C LYS A 302 -2.83 5.56 24.58
N ASP A 303 -3.47 6.34 23.72
CA ASP A 303 -4.92 6.62 23.80
C ASP A 303 -5.73 5.71 22.84
N ASN A 304 -5.25 4.50 22.59
CA ASN A 304 -5.90 3.54 21.69
C ASN A 304 -6.94 2.70 22.43
N PRO A 305 -8.26 2.87 22.15
CA PRO A 305 -9.31 2.06 22.75
C PRO A 305 -9.51 0.69 22.06
N ASN A 306 -8.85 0.48 20.91
CA ASN A 306 -9.08 -0.70 20.08
C ASN A 306 -8.31 -1.92 20.58
N LYS A 307 -8.85 -3.09 20.30
CA LYS A 307 -8.25 -4.38 20.67
C LYS A 307 -6.97 -4.66 19.89
N TRP A 308 -6.96 -4.30 18.61
CA TRP A 308 -5.86 -4.56 17.67
C TRP A 308 -5.20 -3.27 17.22
N THR A 309 -3.89 -3.34 16.98
CA THR A 309 -3.10 -2.25 16.41
C THR A 309 -2.24 -2.76 15.26
N ILE A 310 -2.44 -2.20 14.08
CA ILE A 310 -1.69 -2.55 12.88
C ILE A 310 -1.01 -1.28 12.35
N ALA A 311 0.31 -1.31 12.22
CA ALA A 311 1.08 -0.23 11.63
C ALA A 311 1.46 -0.56 10.19
N THR A 312 1.43 0.43 9.30
CA THR A 312 1.97 0.31 7.95
C THR A 312 2.88 1.47 7.60
N TYR A 313 3.98 1.18 6.96
CA TYR A 313 4.99 2.14 6.51
C TYR A 313 5.89 1.46 5.47
N HIS A 314 6.65 2.25 4.72
CA HIS A 314 7.38 1.70 3.59
C HIS A 314 8.72 1.06 3.96
N HIS A 315 9.66 1.82 4.55
CA HIS A 315 11.00 1.31 4.87
C HIS A 315 10.97 0.39 6.09
N PRO A 316 11.44 -0.86 5.99
CA PRO A 316 11.29 -1.83 7.08
C PRO A 316 12.20 -1.50 8.28
N VAL A 317 11.65 -1.72 9.48
CA VAL A 317 12.41 -1.66 10.75
C VAL A 317 13.52 -2.73 10.76
N PHE A 318 13.22 -3.89 10.18
CA PHE A 318 14.18 -4.96 9.96
C PHE A 318 14.29 -5.23 8.46
N SER A 319 15.37 -4.78 7.84
CA SER A 319 15.57 -4.99 6.42
C SER A 319 16.12 -6.38 6.11
N ALA A 320 15.53 -7.03 5.13
CA ALA A 320 15.97 -8.31 4.58
C ALA A 320 16.84 -8.16 3.33
N SER A 321 17.11 -6.93 2.88
CA SER A 321 17.90 -6.63 1.69
C SER A 321 19.24 -5.99 2.03
N ARG A 322 20.25 -6.27 1.22
CA ARG A 322 21.62 -5.79 1.46
C ARG A 322 21.71 -4.25 1.40
N GLY A 323 22.29 -3.65 2.45
CA GLY A 323 22.61 -2.22 2.48
C GLY A 323 21.37 -1.32 2.63
N ARG A 324 20.28 -1.85 3.21
CA ARG A 324 19.01 -1.15 3.41
C ARG A 324 18.61 -1.07 4.89
N ASP A 325 19.57 -1.07 5.79
CA ASP A 325 19.28 -0.93 7.22
C ASP A 325 18.67 0.43 7.55
N ASN A 326 17.69 0.43 8.46
CA ASN A 326 16.93 1.60 8.88
C ASN A 326 17.04 1.78 10.41
N GLU A 327 18.24 2.04 10.88
CA GLU A 327 18.55 2.18 12.31
C GLU A 327 17.70 3.25 13.00
N GLU A 328 17.45 4.39 12.33
CA GLU A 328 16.64 5.46 12.89
C GLU A 328 15.20 5.00 13.15
N LEU A 329 14.57 4.32 12.21
CA LEU A 329 13.22 3.76 12.39
C LEU A 329 13.21 2.74 13.52
N ARG A 330 14.21 1.85 13.55
CA ARG A 330 14.32 0.82 14.57
C ARG A 330 14.51 1.40 15.96
N SER A 331 15.34 2.44 16.10
CA SER A 331 15.62 3.06 17.40
C SER A 331 14.47 3.90 17.94
N LEU A 332 13.66 4.53 17.07
CA LEU A 332 12.59 5.44 17.49
C LEU A 332 11.21 4.77 17.54
N TRP A 333 10.85 3.92 16.58
CA TRP A 333 9.50 3.37 16.50
C TRP A 333 9.35 2.00 17.17
N LYS A 334 10.35 1.11 17.04
CA LYS A 334 10.27 -0.23 17.65
C LYS A 334 10.03 -0.19 19.16
N PRO A 335 10.72 0.66 19.98
CA PRO A 335 10.43 0.74 21.40
C PRO A 335 8.98 1.13 21.75
N LEU A 336 8.38 1.97 20.88
CA LEU A 336 6.95 2.33 21.03
C LEU A 336 6.04 1.15 20.65
N PHE A 337 6.38 0.43 19.59
CA PHE A 337 5.62 -0.77 19.23
C PHE A 337 5.67 -1.83 20.35
N ASP A 338 6.83 -2.06 20.94
CA ASP A 338 7.00 -3.00 22.05
C ASP A 338 6.21 -2.53 23.30
N LYS A 339 6.36 -1.26 23.67
CA LYS A 339 5.70 -0.66 24.84
C LYS A 339 4.18 -0.72 24.76
N TYR A 340 3.62 -0.41 23.60
CA TYR A 340 2.17 -0.33 23.38
C TYR A 340 1.60 -1.58 22.70
N LYS A 341 2.41 -2.64 22.53
CA LYS A 341 2.01 -3.95 22.01
C LYS A 341 1.35 -3.85 20.64
N VAL A 342 1.98 -3.17 19.68
CA VAL A 342 1.55 -3.20 18.29
C VAL A 342 1.58 -4.65 17.79
N ASP A 343 0.51 -5.11 17.17
CA ASP A 343 0.34 -6.52 16.83
C ASP A 343 1.06 -6.91 15.55
N LEU A 344 0.92 -6.05 14.53
CA LEU A 344 1.40 -6.34 13.18
C LEU A 344 1.96 -5.08 12.52
N ALA A 345 3.13 -5.18 11.90
CA ALA A 345 3.76 -4.13 11.10
C ALA A 345 3.90 -4.59 9.65
N LEU A 346 3.22 -3.88 8.73
CA LEU A 346 3.16 -4.17 7.29
C LEU A 346 4.05 -3.20 6.53
N GLN A 347 5.06 -3.72 5.82
CA GLN A 347 6.17 -2.95 5.26
C GLN A 347 6.46 -3.36 3.80
N GLY A 348 7.13 -2.48 3.06
CA GLY A 348 7.57 -2.70 1.68
C GLY A 348 9.09 -2.61 1.50
N HIS A 349 9.51 -1.95 0.42
CA HIS A 349 10.88 -1.52 0.13
C HIS A 349 11.87 -2.59 -0.31
N ASP A 350 11.90 -3.73 0.32
CA ASP A 350 12.98 -4.71 0.14
C ASP A 350 12.81 -5.63 -1.08
N HIS A 351 11.67 -5.59 -1.74
CA HIS A 351 11.34 -6.42 -2.92
C HIS A 351 11.61 -7.92 -2.70
N THR A 352 11.37 -8.36 -1.46
CA THR A 352 11.43 -9.75 -1.00
C THR A 352 10.22 -10.02 -0.12
N TYR A 353 10.06 -11.26 0.30
CA TYR A 353 9.18 -11.58 1.41
C TYR A 353 10.00 -11.97 2.63
N THR A 354 9.72 -11.33 3.76
CA THR A 354 10.31 -11.72 5.04
C THR A 354 9.28 -11.45 6.14
N ARG A 355 9.03 -12.45 6.95
CA ARG A 355 8.21 -12.37 8.16
C ARG A 355 9.01 -12.80 9.36
N GLY A 356 8.82 -12.07 10.44
CA GLY A 356 9.47 -12.39 11.70
C GLY A 356 8.84 -11.71 12.89
N ARG A 357 9.36 -12.03 14.08
CA ARG A 357 8.81 -11.63 15.37
C ARG A 357 9.90 -11.07 16.27
N VAL A 358 9.51 -10.23 17.22
CA VAL A 358 10.40 -9.76 18.27
C VAL A 358 10.00 -10.31 19.63
N GLU A 359 10.94 -10.32 20.57
CA GLU A 359 10.65 -10.67 21.95
C GLU A 359 9.59 -9.72 22.58
N PRO A 360 8.86 -10.16 23.59
CA PRO A 360 9.03 -11.46 24.27
C PRO A 360 8.33 -12.58 23.48
N TYR A 361 9.06 -13.60 23.11
CA TYR A 361 8.49 -14.85 22.66
C TYR A 361 8.91 -15.97 23.63
N GLU A 362 7.93 -16.64 24.24
CA GLU A 362 8.15 -17.89 24.94
C GLU A 362 7.69 -19.03 24.04
N LYS A 363 8.57 -19.96 23.80
CA LYS A 363 8.19 -21.21 23.15
C LYS A 363 7.53 -22.10 24.19
N ASN A 364 6.22 -22.00 24.29
CA ASN A 364 5.41 -22.93 25.07
C ASN A 364 5.17 -24.19 24.24
N LEU A 365 5.94 -25.22 24.50
CA LEU A 365 5.68 -26.56 24.02
C LEU A 365 4.44 -27.09 24.76
N LEU A 366 3.26 -26.82 24.25
CA LEU A 366 2.08 -27.58 24.63
C LEU A 366 2.10 -28.89 23.88
N ASP A 367 1.84 -29.97 24.61
CA ASP A 367 1.91 -31.36 24.12
C ASP A 367 1.28 -31.54 22.74
N GLY A 368 2.10 -31.89 21.80
CA GLY A 368 1.83 -32.76 20.64
C GLY A 368 1.34 -32.10 19.35
N GLU A 369 0.49 -31.06 19.29
CA GLU A 369 -0.10 -30.63 18.03
C GLU A 369 -0.24 -29.11 17.80
N ASN A 370 -0.15 -28.28 18.84
CA ASN A 370 -0.30 -26.83 18.71
C ASN A 370 0.82 -26.10 19.48
N MET A 371 1.90 -25.76 18.80
CA MET A 371 2.89 -24.83 19.35
C MET A 371 2.29 -23.41 19.37
N GLN A 372 1.85 -22.94 20.52
CA GLN A 372 1.45 -21.56 20.74
C GLN A 372 2.64 -20.80 21.35
N ASP A 373 3.27 -19.96 20.56
CA ASP A 373 4.31 -19.06 21.06
C ASP A 373 3.67 -17.73 21.47
N ILE A 374 4.04 -17.19 22.64
CA ILE A 374 3.76 -15.79 22.94
C ILE A 374 4.67 -14.95 22.05
N THR A 375 4.15 -13.88 21.47
CA THR A 375 4.93 -12.99 20.60
C THR A 375 4.69 -11.52 20.90
N GLY A 376 5.73 -10.70 20.67
CA GLY A 376 5.60 -9.28 20.44
C GLY A 376 5.10 -8.97 19.03
N THR A 377 5.42 -7.79 18.52
CA THR A 377 5.04 -7.36 17.17
C THR A 377 5.53 -8.33 16.10
N VAL A 378 4.65 -8.74 15.20
CA VAL A 378 5.01 -9.46 13.97
C VAL A 378 5.31 -8.45 12.87
N TYR A 379 6.49 -8.54 12.26
CA TYR A 379 6.92 -7.70 11.15
C TYR A 379 6.84 -8.47 9.84
N VAL A 380 6.23 -7.85 8.83
CA VAL A 380 6.13 -8.41 7.48
C VAL A 380 6.66 -7.41 6.48
N VAL A 381 7.59 -7.86 5.64
CA VAL A 381 8.01 -7.17 4.42
C VAL A 381 7.48 -7.96 3.24
N SER A 382 6.76 -7.32 2.32
CA SER A 382 6.20 -7.99 1.15
C SER A 382 6.37 -7.16 -0.11
N VAL A 383 6.42 -7.83 -1.27
CA VAL A 383 6.52 -7.22 -2.60
C VAL A 383 5.43 -7.75 -3.51
N SER A 384 4.70 -6.83 -4.11
CA SER A 384 3.60 -7.16 -5.04
C SER A 384 3.93 -6.90 -6.52
N GLY A 385 4.88 -6.01 -6.80
CA GLY A 385 5.31 -5.63 -8.15
C GLY A 385 6.30 -6.59 -8.81
N GLY A 386 6.82 -6.15 -9.96
CA GLY A 386 7.68 -6.99 -10.79
C GLY A 386 9.18 -6.96 -10.45
N LYS A 387 9.61 -6.08 -9.54
CA LYS A 387 11.02 -5.93 -9.16
C LYS A 387 11.35 -6.82 -7.96
N MET A 388 12.41 -7.63 -8.07
CA MET A 388 12.77 -8.63 -7.07
C MET A 388 14.21 -8.51 -6.62
N TYR A 389 14.45 -8.72 -5.31
CA TYR A 389 15.78 -8.75 -4.71
C TYR A 389 16.05 -10.10 -4.03
N LYS A 390 17.30 -10.24 -3.54
CA LYS A 390 17.73 -11.39 -2.76
C LYS A 390 17.63 -11.10 -1.27
N VAL A 391 17.19 -12.07 -0.51
CA VAL A 391 17.14 -11.99 0.95
C VAL A 391 18.55 -12.02 1.55
N LYS A 392 18.76 -11.19 2.55
CA LYS A 392 19.98 -11.15 3.37
C LYS A 392 19.65 -11.65 4.79
N PRO A 393 20.49 -12.48 5.41
CA PRO A 393 20.39 -12.75 6.85
C PRO A 393 20.72 -11.51 7.68
N GLY A 394 20.32 -11.48 8.95
CA GLY A 394 20.73 -10.43 9.87
C GLY A 394 19.62 -9.80 10.73
N TRP A 395 18.40 -10.31 10.69
CA TRP A 395 17.35 -9.88 11.63
C TRP A 395 17.69 -10.23 13.06
N GLU A 396 18.35 -11.37 13.24
CA GLU A 396 18.80 -11.91 14.52
C GLU A 396 19.80 -10.98 15.21
N ASP A 397 20.61 -10.24 14.43
CA ASP A 397 21.57 -9.24 14.94
C ASP A 397 20.88 -8.08 15.67
N TYR A 398 19.58 -7.89 15.41
CA TYR A 398 18.75 -6.82 15.96
C TYR A 398 17.65 -7.32 16.93
N GLY A 399 17.75 -8.57 17.38
CA GLY A 399 16.80 -9.16 18.34
C GLY A 399 15.45 -9.56 17.74
N ALA A 400 15.40 -9.86 16.43
CA ALA A 400 14.21 -10.35 15.77
C ALA A 400 14.42 -11.77 15.24
N LEU A 401 13.44 -12.64 15.47
CA LEU A 401 13.39 -13.98 14.92
C LEU A 401 12.77 -13.94 13.52
N ARG A 402 13.47 -14.48 12.53
CA ARG A 402 12.96 -14.56 11.16
C ARG A 402 12.31 -15.94 10.92
N ASP A 403 10.98 -15.96 10.79
CA ASP A 403 10.20 -17.19 10.66
C ASP A 403 10.07 -17.68 9.22
N LYS A 404 9.89 -16.75 8.25
CA LYS A 404 9.64 -17.08 6.85
C LYS A 404 10.34 -16.11 5.90
N VAL A 405 10.89 -16.64 4.82
CA VAL A 405 11.50 -15.86 3.74
C VAL A 405 11.03 -16.33 2.37
N GLY A 406 11.03 -15.43 1.39
CA GLY A 406 10.70 -15.73 0.00
C GLY A 406 11.39 -14.77 -0.97
N GLU A 407 11.83 -15.31 -2.09
CA GLU A 407 12.46 -14.56 -3.17
C GLU A 407 11.73 -14.82 -4.49
N SER A 408 11.83 -13.85 -5.41
CA SER A 408 11.36 -14.01 -6.79
C SER A 408 9.86 -14.39 -6.91
N LYS A 409 9.03 -13.83 -6.02
CA LYS A 409 7.58 -14.07 -5.97
C LYS A 409 6.84 -12.75 -5.81
N GLN A 410 5.85 -12.51 -6.68
CA GLN A 410 4.84 -11.47 -6.44
C GLN A 410 3.85 -12.01 -5.41
N LEU A 411 3.62 -11.27 -4.34
CA LEU A 411 2.76 -11.69 -3.24
C LEU A 411 1.75 -10.61 -2.88
N PHE A 412 0.57 -11.02 -2.50
CA PHE A 412 -0.44 -10.21 -1.81
C PHE A 412 -0.91 -10.93 -0.56
N GLN A 413 -1.46 -10.20 0.37
CA GLN A 413 -1.93 -10.77 1.62
C GLN A 413 -3.41 -10.48 1.83
N VAL A 414 -4.09 -11.48 2.39
CA VAL A 414 -5.44 -11.37 2.93
C VAL A 414 -5.33 -11.49 4.44
N ILE A 415 -5.76 -10.46 5.15
CA ILE A 415 -5.71 -10.40 6.61
C ILE A 415 -7.16 -10.27 7.10
N SER A 416 -7.54 -11.15 8.01
CA SER A 416 -8.90 -11.19 8.58
C SER A 416 -8.85 -10.98 10.08
N ILE A 417 -9.79 -10.21 10.60
CA ILE A 417 -9.97 -9.98 12.05
C ILE A 417 -11.34 -10.54 12.44
N ASP A 418 -11.36 -11.36 13.47
CA ASP A 418 -12.57 -11.92 14.06
C ASP A 418 -12.41 -11.99 15.58
N GLY A 419 -12.93 -11.00 16.27
CA GLY A 419 -12.86 -10.89 17.73
C GLY A 419 -11.43 -10.91 18.27
N ASP A 420 -11.02 -12.01 18.90
CA ASP A 420 -9.68 -12.19 19.48
C ASP A 420 -8.67 -12.82 18.49
N LYS A 421 -9.06 -13.04 17.25
CA LYS A 421 -8.24 -13.71 16.26
C LYS A 421 -7.94 -12.79 15.07
N LEU A 422 -6.65 -12.66 14.73
CA LEU A 422 -6.16 -12.15 13.47
C LEU A 422 -5.60 -13.32 12.65
N SER A 423 -6.10 -13.51 11.45
CA SER A 423 -5.60 -14.52 10.50
C SER A 423 -4.91 -13.85 9.34
N TYR A 424 -3.66 -14.22 9.11
CA TYR A 424 -2.83 -13.71 8.02
C TYR A 424 -2.57 -14.80 6.99
N LYS A 425 -2.83 -14.52 5.72
CA LYS A 425 -2.55 -15.43 4.59
C LYS A 425 -1.87 -14.67 3.46
N SER A 426 -0.70 -15.13 3.05
CA SER A 426 0.04 -14.59 1.91
C SER A 426 -0.11 -15.52 0.71
N TYR A 427 -0.48 -14.96 -0.44
CA TYR A 427 -0.69 -15.70 -1.68
C TYR A 427 0.22 -15.19 -2.78
N THR A 428 0.61 -16.09 -3.68
CA THR A 428 1.30 -15.73 -4.93
C THR A 428 0.33 -15.08 -5.92
N ALA A 429 0.89 -14.40 -6.94
CA ALA A 429 0.10 -13.88 -8.06
C ALA A 429 -0.63 -14.95 -8.89
N THR A 430 -0.37 -16.23 -8.62
CA THR A 430 -1.08 -17.41 -9.19
C THR A 430 -2.13 -18.00 -8.25
N GLY A 431 -2.30 -17.39 -7.07
CA GLY A 431 -3.32 -17.77 -6.09
C GLY A 431 -2.92 -18.92 -5.16
N GLU A 432 -1.65 -19.34 -5.17
CA GLU A 432 -1.13 -20.37 -4.28
C GLU A 432 -0.83 -19.77 -2.90
N LEU A 433 -1.21 -20.48 -1.83
CA LEU A 433 -0.87 -20.07 -0.47
C LEU A 433 0.63 -20.23 -0.25
N PHE A 434 1.30 -19.15 0.15
CA PHE A 434 2.74 -19.12 0.38
C PHE A 434 3.12 -19.11 1.87
N ASP A 435 2.38 -18.36 2.69
CA ASP A 435 2.60 -18.25 4.12
C ASP A 435 1.27 -18.03 4.86
N ALA A 436 1.14 -18.57 6.07
CA ALA A 436 -0.04 -18.35 6.89
C ALA A 436 0.27 -18.47 8.38
N PHE A 437 -0.35 -17.61 9.18
CA PHE A 437 -0.33 -17.65 10.64
C PHE A 437 -1.57 -17.00 11.23
N ASP A 438 -1.84 -17.30 12.49
CA ASP A 438 -2.82 -16.59 13.29
C ASP A 438 -2.14 -15.90 14.48
N LEU A 439 -2.65 -14.72 14.86
CA LEU A 439 -2.44 -14.13 16.18
C LEU A 439 -3.73 -14.27 16.98
N VAL A 440 -3.61 -14.70 18.23
CA VAL A 440 -4.74 -14.80 19.14
C VAL A 440 -4.48 -13.96 20.37
N LYS A 441 -5.37 -13.00 20.68
CA LYS A 441 -5.28 -12.13 21.84
C LYS A 441 -5.47 -12.95 23.13
N ASN A 442 -4.52 -12.83 24.03
CA ASN A 442 -4.62 -13.34 25.39
C ASN A 442 -5.29 -12.32 26.31
N LYS A 443 -5.81 -12.77 27.45
CA LYS A 443 -6.46 -11.92 28.45
C LYS A 443 -5.56 -10.77 28.98
N ASN A 444 -4.25 -10.95 28.96
CA ASN A 444 -3.26 -9.93 29.37
C ASN A 444 -2.88 -8.97 28.24
N GLY A 445 -3.51 -9.07 27.06
CA GLY A 445 -3.24 -8.24 25.88
C GLY A 445 -1.99 -8.64 25.10
N SER A 446 -1.30 -9.74 25.44
CA SER A 446 -0.27 -10.34 24.58
C SER A 446 -0.92 -11.16 23.47
N ASN A 447 -0.10 -11.54 22.46
CA ASN A 447 -0.54 -12.41 21.40
C ASN A 447 0.08 -13.81 21.53
N SER A 448 -0.73 -14.84 21.29
CA SER A 448 -0.23 -16.16 20.93
C SER A 448 -0.05 -16.22 19.41
N PHE A 449 1.09 -16.75 18.97
CA PHE A 449 1.40 -16.94 17.56
C PHE A 449 1.17 -18.41 17.17
N VAL A 450 0.37 -18.65 16.14
CA VAL A 450 0.04 -19.98 15.63
C VAL A 450 0.44 -20.08 14.16
N GLU A 451 1.49 -20.82 13.86
CA GLU A 451 1.92 -21.06 12.49
C GLU A 451 1.03 -22.10 11.78
N ARG A 452 0.55 -21.77 10.57
CA ARG A 452 -0.35 -22.61 9.78
C ARG A 452 0.41 -23.41 8.72
N LYS A 453 1.17 -24.43 9.13
CA LYS A 453 2.03 -25.23 8.23
C LYS A 453 1.25 -26.10 7.23
N ASN A 454 0.03 -26.53 7.55
CA ASN A 454 -0.73 -27.52 6.77
C ASN A 454 -1.75 -26.93 5.80
N GLU A 455 -1.96 -25.63 5.75
CA GLU A 455 -2.85 -24.98 4.78
C GLU A 455 -2.13 -24.62 3.47
N ALA A 456 -0.82 -24.87 3.37
CA ALA A 456 0.02 -24.53 2.23
C ALA A 456 0.17 -25.64 1.17
N LEU A 457 -0.69 -26.67 1.20
CA LEU A 457 -0.75 -27.75 0.21
C LEU A 457 -2.03 -27.69 -0.62
#